data_8843b08fd049d0170d71d9fe7b8d2989
#
_entry.id   8843b08fd049d0170d71d9fe7b8d2989
#
_cell.length_a   1.000
_cell.length_b   1.000
_cell.length_c   1.000
_cell.angle_alpha   90.00
_cell.angle_beta   90.00
_cell.angle_gamma   90.00
#
_symmetry.space_group_name_H-M   'P 1'
#
loop_
_entity.id
_entity.type
_entity.pdbx_description
1 polymer ?
#
loop_
_entity_poly.entity_id
_entity_poly.type
_entity_poly.pdbx_seq_one_letter_code
_entity_poly.pdbx_strand_id
1 'polypeptide(L)'
;KSERHLRPDLIGFFSRHGNEKDRKVALEFQRPPTSKIDLTPFAQKMKIVDWEKGDSIKGQATYARYGCTTCHSGNRRLGPSLSNIAKRFSRDDLFRHINEPDLSLSDLYKATQITTAEGVYVGMKVYSSEAQTILETGSNETIRFSRHDILSEQTPNRSPMPAGLLLGASTQELADLYAYLRDL
;
A
#
# COMPACT_ATOMS: atom_id res chain seq x y z
N LYS A 1 -13.53 -5.12 -19.16
CA LYS A 1 -13.93 -4.13 -18.13
C LYS A 1 -12.66 -3.82 -17.35
N SER A 2 -12.12 -2.62 -17.53
CA SER A 2 -10.92 -2.13 -16.86
C SER A 2 -11.22 -2.01 -15.38
N GLU A 3 -10.59 -2.83 -14.54
CA GLU A 3 -10.56 -2.62 -13.09
C GLU A 3 -9.77 -1.33 -12.86
N ARG A 4 -10.48 -0.28 -12.48
CA ARG A 4 -9.84 0.98 -12.08
C ARG A 4 -9.21 0.77 -10.72
N HIS A 5 -7.91 0.59 -10.69
CA HIS A 5 -7.13 0.69 -9.46
C HIS A 5 -7.13 2.16 -9.02
N LEU A 6 -8.01 2.49 -8.08
CA LEU A 6 -7.97 3.80 -7.45
C LEU A 6 -6.69 3.92 -6.61
N ARG A 7 -5.99 5.03 -6.77
CA ARG A 7 -4.81 5.32 -5.97
C ARG A 7 -5.21 5.46 -4.49
N PRO A 8 -4.37 5.07 -3.53
CA PRO A 8 -4.67 5.16 -2.10
C PRO A 8 -5.05 6.57 -1.62
N ASP A 9 -4.45 7.61 -2.22
CA ASP A 9 -4.76 9.01 -1.95
C ASP A 9 -6.21 9.38 -2.33
N LEU A 10 -6.76 8.78 -3.38
CA LEU A 10 -8.15 8.97 -3.79
C LEU A 10 -9.13 8.29 -2.84
N ILE A 11 -8.76 7.14 -2.27
CA ILE A 11 -9.61 6.45 -1.29
C ILE A 11 -9.81 7.34 -0.06
N GLY A 12 -8.74 7.93 0.48
CA GLY A 12 -8.82 8.85 1.61
C GLY A 12 -9.60 10.13 1.29
N PHE A 13 -9.45 10.67 0.08
CA PHE A 13 -10.19 11.84 -0.39
C PHE A 13 -11.70 11.57 -0.48
N PHE A 14 -12.10 10.49 -1.15
CA PHE A 14 -13.52 10.16 -1.33
C PHE A 14 -14.21 9.77 -0.03
N SER A 15 -13.48 9.21 0.94
CA SER A 15 -14.04 8.94 2.28
C SER A 15 -14.40 10.22 3.04
N ARG A 16 -13.70 11.34 2.76
CA ARG A 16 -13.90 12.63 3.48
C ARG A 16 -14.80 13.61 2.75
N HIS A 17 -14.67 13.70 1.43
CA HIS A 17 -15.28 14.77 0.62
C HIS A 17 -16.25 14.24 -0.43
N GLY A 18 -16.34 12.92 -0.58
CA GLY A 18 -17.23 12.28 -1.55
C GLY A 18 -18.70 12.35 -1.16
N ASN A 19 -19.58 12.31 -2.16
CA ASN A 19 -20.99 12.05 -1.97
C ASN A 19 -21.21 10.61 -1.46
N GLU A 20 -22.45 10.24 -1.16
CA GLU A 20 -22.81 8.91 -0.62
C GLU A 20 -22.33 7.76 -1.54
N LYS A 21 -22.38 7.96 -2.86
CA LYS A 21 -21.90 6.98 -3.86
C LYS A 21 -20.39 6.82 -3.80
N ASP A 22 -19.64 7.92 -3.68
CA ASP A 22 -18.18 7.92 -3.61
C ASP A 22 -17.71 7.30 -2.28
N ARG A 23 -18.38 7.59 -1.18
CA ARG A 23 -18.13 6.97 0.13
C ARG A 23 -18.36 5.47 0.09
N LYS A 24 -19.43 5.01 -0.56
CA LYS A 24 -19.71 3.58 -0.73
C LYS A 24 -18.64 2.88 -1.53
N VAL A 25 -18.17 3.50 -2.62
CA VAL A 25 -17.04 3.00 -3.42
C VAL A 25 -15.76 2.94 -2.60
N ALA A 26 -15.43 3.99 -1.84
CA ALA A 26 -14.26 4.01 -0.97
C ALA A 26 -14.32 2.91 0.11
N LEU A 27 -15.49 2.67 0.69
CA LEU A 27 -15.72 1.59 1.66
C LEU A 27 -15.56 0.20 1.02
N GLU A 28 -15.96 0.03 -0.23
CA GLU A 28 -15.81 -1.21 -0.96
C GLU A 28 -14.33 -1.52 -1.26
N PHE A 29 -13.52 -0.50 -1.57
CA PHE A 29 -12.06 -0.61 -1.68
C PHE A 29 -11.35 -0.88 -0.35
N GLN A 30 -11.94 -0.47 0.77
CA GLN A 30 -11.43 -0.74 2.12
C GLN A 30 -11.80 -2.14 2.63
N ARG A 31 -12.77 -2.83 1.98
CA ARG A 31 -13.09 -4.21 2.33
C ARG A 31 -11.90 -5.12 2.02
N PRO A 32 -11.64 -6.12 2.87
CA PRO A 32 -10.68 -7.15 2.54
C PRO A 32 -11.08 -7.78 1.21
N PRO A 33 -10.14 -8.02 0.29
CA PRO A 33 -10.45 -8.87 -0.83
C PRO A 33 -10.99 -10.19 -0.27
N THR A 34 -12.22 -10.52 -0.63
CA THR A 34 -12.91 -11.75 -0.19
C THR A 34 -12.31 -12.99 -0.85
N SER A 35 -11.47 -12.80 -1.85
CA SER A 35 -10.75 -13.86 -2.57
C SER A 35 -9.25 -13.65 -2.47
N LYS A 36 -8.49 -14.74 -2.31
CA LYS A 36 -7.04 -14.70 -2.51
C LYS A 36 -6.77 -14.28 -3.95
N ILE A 37 -5.86 -13.32 -4.13
CA ILE A 37 -5.39 -12.94 -5.46
C ILE A 37 -4.70 -14.15 -6.07
N ASP A 38 -5.09 -14.51 -7.31
CA ASP A 38 -4.36 -15.53 -8.06
C ASP A 38 -3.07 -14.94 -8.61
N LEU A 39 -1.96 -15.33 -8.00
CA LEU A 39 -0.62 -14.91 -8.42
C LEU A 39 0.01 -15.85 -9.46
N THR A 40 -0.67 -16.89 -9.91
CA THR A 40 -0.13 -17.85 -10.90
C THR A 40 0.32 -17.16 -12.20
N PRO A 41 -0.46 -16.22 -12.79
CA PRO A 41 -0.02 -15.51 -14.00
C PRO A 41 1.21 -14.61 -13.74
N PHE A 42 1.29 -14.01 -12.55
CA PHE A 42 2.43 -13.19 -12.17
C PHE A 42 3.70 -14.05 -11.98
N ALA A 43 3.59 -15.19 -11.32
CA ALA A 43 4.71 -16.12 -11.15
C ALA A 43 5.23 -16.66 -12.50
N GLN A 44 4.34 -16.90 -13.48
CA GLN A 44 4.75 -17.25 -14.85
C GLN A 44 5.47 -16.10 -15.54
N LYS A 45 4.96 -14.88 -15.39
CA LYS A 45 5.59 -13.66 -15.92
C LYS A 45 7.01 -13.48 -15.37
N MET A 46 7.22 -13.68 -14.07
CA MET A 46 8.53 -13.56 -13.41
C MET A 46 9.59 -14.47 -14.05
N LYS A 47 9.23 -15.65 -14.57
CA LYS A 47 10.14 -16.61 -15.18
C LYS A 47 10.69 -16.15 -16.54
N ILE A 48 9.99 -15.26 -17.24
CA ILE A 48 10.36 -14.78 -18.57
C ILE A 48 10.92 -13.36 -18.57
N VAL A 49 11.08 -12.75 -17.38
CA VAL A 49 11.73 -11.45 -17.24
C VAL A 49 13.22 -11.56 -17.52
N ASP A 50 13.73 -10.72 -18.40
CA ASP A 50 15.17 -10.55 -18.62
C ASP A 50 15.72 -9.55 -17.60
N TRP A 51 16.13 -10.06 -16.45
CA TRP A 51 16.55 -9.24 -15.30
C TRP A 51 17.83 -8.44 -15.55
N GLU A 52 18.68 -8.89 -16.49
CA GLU A 52 19.94 -8.20 -16.82
C GLU A 52 19.69 -6.93 -17.65
N LYS A 53 18.55 -6.81 -18.28
CA LYS A 53 18.13 -5.62 -19.05
C LYS A 53 17.43 -4.55 -18.23
N GLY A 54 17.40 -4.68 -16.91
CA GLY A 54 16.81 -3.68 -16.02
C GLY A 54 17.61 -2.38 -16.03
N ASP A 55 16.88 -1.26 -16.16
CA ASP A 55 17.40 0.10 -16.13
C ASP A 55 16.93 0.80 -14.83
N SER A 56 17.86 1.15 -13.94
CA SER A 56 17.57 1.73 -12.63
C SER A 56 16.87 3.09 -12.75
N ILE A 57 17.18 3.91 -13.77
CA ILE A 57 16.55 5.21 -13.97
C ILE A 57 15.07 5.03 -14.35
N LYS A 58 14.78 4.10 -15.26
CA LYS A 58 13.40 3.74 -15.60
C LYS A 58 12.69 3.06 -14.43
N GLY A 59 13.45 2.29 -13.65
CA GLY A 59 12.97 1.67 -12.42
C GLY A 59 12.50 2.70 -11.38
N GLN A 60 13.20 3.81 -11.23
CA GLN A 60 12.77 4.93 -10.40
C GLN A 60 11.42 5.50 -10.85
N ALA A 61 11.25 5.69 -12.17
CA ALA A 61 9.98 6.14 -12.72
C ALA A 61 8.86 5.10 -12.50
N THR A 62 9.16 3.81 -12.65
CA THR A 62 8.25 2.70 -12.36
C THR A 62 7.86 2.68 -10.88
N TYR A 63 8.81 2.85 -9.97
CA TYR A 63 8.62 2.94 -8.53
C TYR A 63 7.65 4.09 -8.15
N ALA A 64 7.84 5.27 -8.75
CA ALA A 64 6.95 6.41 -8.55
C ALA A 64 5.55 6.15 -9.13
N ARG A 65 5.47 5.58 -10.34
CA ARG A 65 4.20 5.29 -11.03
C ARG A 65 3.32 4.29 -10.28
N TYR A 66 3.91 3.28 -9.67
CA TYR A 66 3.19 2.31 -8.82
C TYR A 66 2.92 2.82 -7.41
N GLY A 67 3.24 4.11 -7.11
CA GLY A 67 2.91 4.77 -5.86
C GLY A 67 3.79 4.37 -4.67
N CYS A 68 4.90 3.66 -4.90
CA CYS A 68 5.80 3.22 -3.83
C CYS A 68 6.36 4.40 -3.01
N THR A 69 6.64 5.53 -3.69
CA THR A 69 7.11 6.77 -3.05
C THR A 69 6.16 7.33 -2.00
N THR A 70 4.86 7.04 -2.10
CA THR A 70 3.84 7.53 -1.16
C THR A 70 4.09 7.05 0.26
N CYS A 71 4.56 5.81 0.42
CA CYS A 71 4.77 5.18 1.72
C CYS A 71 6.24 4.94 2.05
N HIS A 72 7.11 4.75 1.03
CA HIS A 72 8.51 4.37 1.20
C HIS A 72 9.50 5.50 0.90
N SER A 73 9.09 6.76 0.99
CA SER A 73 9.97 7.91 0.78
C SER A 73 10.40 8.53 2.11
N GLY A 74 11.71 8.49 2.39
CA GLY A 74 12.34 9.26 3.47
C GLY A 74 11.82 8.93 4.87
N ASN A 75 11.46 9.96 5.64
CA ASN A 75 11.08 9.86 7.06
C ASN A 75 9.61 9.46 7.30
N ARG A 76 8.92 8.92 6.31
CA ARG A 76 7.52 8.53 6.44
C ARG A 76 7.38 7.25 7.25
N ARG A 77 6.39 7.23 8.15
CA ARG A 77 6.09 6.07 9.01
C ARG A 77 5.16 5.05 8.38
N LEU A 78 4.64 5.34 7.17
CA LEU A 78 3.65 4.50 6.50
C LEU A 78 4.22 3.17 6.00
N GLY A 79 5.53 3.12 5.70
CA GLY A 79 6.20 1.92 5.26
C GLY A 79 7.66 1.86 5.74
N PRO A 80 8.26 0.65 5.78
CA PRO A 80 9.66 0.49 6.14
C PRO A 80 10.59 1.15 5.12
N SER A 81 11.81 1.49 5.58
CA SER A 81 12.89 1.86 4.66
C SER A 81 13.24 0.70 3.74
N LEU A 82 13.34 1.00 2.45
CA LEU A 82 13.73 0.04 1.42
C LEU A 82 15.25 0.04 1.15
N SER A 83 16.04 0.80 1.92
CA SER A 83 17.50 0.79 1.80
C SER A 83 18.06 -0.63 1.91
N ASN A 84 18.87 -1.01 0.93
CA ASN A 84 19.45 -2.35 0.82
C ASN A 84 18.41 -3.50 0.80
N ILE A 85 17.20 -3.25 0.32
CA ILE A 85 16.12 -4.25 0.33
C ILE A 85 16.50 -5.50 -0.46
N ALA A 86 17.15 -5.36 -1.59
CA ALA A 86 17.60 -6.47 -2.43
C ALA A 86 18.77 -7.28 -1.83
N LYS A 87 19.40 -6.79 -0.77
CA LYS A 87 20.37 -7.57 0.03
C LYS A 87 19.70 -8.37 1.14
N ARG A 88 18.48 -7.98 1.54
CA ARG A 88 17.73 -8.62 2.64
C ARG A 88 16.77 -9.70 2.15
N PHE A 89 16.30 -9.58 0.92
CA PHE A 89 15.35 -10.51 0.31
C PHE A 89 15.88 -11.02 -1.03
N SER A 90 15.56 -12.28 -1.34
CA SER A 90 15.71 -12.76 -2.71
C SER A 90 14.76 -11.96 -3.61
N ARG A 91 15.08 -11.91 -4.90
CA ARG A 91 14.22 -11.24 -5.89
C ARG A 91 12.79 -11.77 -5.85
N ASP A 92 12.65 -13.08 -5.85
CA ASP A 92 11.33 -13.72 -5.91
C ASP A 92 10.51 -13.46 -4.64
N ASP A 93 11.14 -13.50 -3.46
CA ASP A 93 10.50 -13.13 -2.19
C ASP A 93 10.11 -11.66 -2.17
N LEU A 94 10.98 -10.77 -2.67
CA LEU A 94 10.70 -9.35 -2.73
C LEU A 94 9.44 -9.06 -3.55
N PHE A 95 9.34 -9.60 -4.76
CA PHE A 95 8.17 -9.42 -5.62
C PHE A 95 6.93 -10.11 -5.08
N ARG A 96 7.10 -11.23 -4.38
CA ARG A 96 6.00 -11.88 -3.67
C ARG A 96 5.46 -10.99 -2.56
N HIS A 97 6.31 -10.44 -1.69
CA HIS A 97 5.87 -9.54 -0.61
C HIS A 97 5.25 -8.24 -1.12
N ILE A 98 5.66 -7.74 -2.30
CA ILE A 98 5.01 -6.58 -2.92
C ILE A 98 3.57 -6.92 -3.33
N ASN A 99 3.31 -8.12 -3.84
CA ASN A 99 1.96 -8.51 -4.28
C ASN A 99 1.12 -9.15 -3.17
N GLU A 100 1.74 -9.71 -2.13
CA GLU A 100 1.10 -10.30 -0.95
C GLU A 100 1.63 -9.62 0.34
N PRO A 101 1.35 -8.34 0.56
CA PRO A 101 1.97 -7.58 1.66
C PRO A 101 1.54 -8.02 3.06
N ASP A 102 0.45 -8.79 3.16
CA ASP A 102 -0.03 -9.36 4.42
C ASP A 102 0.72 -10.65 4.81
N LEU A 103 1.56 -11.20 3.93
CA LEU A 103 2.20 -12.50 4.12
C LEU A 103 3.16 -12.51 5.32
N SER A 104 3.86 -11.39 5.56
CA SER A 104 4.80 -11.23 6.66
C SER A 104 4.74 -9.78 7.18
N LEU A 105 3.70 -9.47 7.93
CA LEU A 105 3.41 -8.12 8.38
C LEU A 105 3.87 -7.92 9.82
N SER A 106 4.80 -6.99 10.02
CA SER A 106 5.16 -6.52 11.36
C SER A 106 4.04 -5.71 11.98
N ASP A 107 3.83 -5.87 13.31
CA ASP A 107 2.84 -5.10 14.07
C ASP A 107 3.02 -3.58 13.94
N LEU A 108 4.25 -3.13 13.67
CA LEU A 108 4.57 -1.70 13.48
C LEU A 108 3.95 -1.12 12.21
N TYR A 109 3.56 -1.95 11.24
CA TYR A 109 3.04 -1.54 9.93
C TYR A 109 1.62 -2.01 9.67
N LYS A 110 0.89 -2.40 10.72
CA LYS A 110 -0.54 -2.73 10.61
C LYS A 110 -1.36 -1.45 10.46
N ALA A 111 -2.25 -1.45 9.48
CA ALA A 111 -3.20 -0.37 9.34
C ALA A 111 -4.22 -0.38 10.50
N THR A 112 -4.60 0.79 10.97
CA THR A 112 -5.71 0.98 11.91
C THR A 112 -6.90 1.56 11.16
N GLN A 113 -8.07 1.00 11.39
CA GLN A 113 -9.33 1.50 10.90
C GLN A 113 -10.09 2.20 12.04
N ILE A 114 -10.47 3.44 11.82
CA ILE A 114 -11.31 4.22 12.73
C ILE A 114 -12.64 4.51 12.03
N THR A 115 -13.74 4.20 12.71
CA THR A 115 -15.10 4.54 12.28
C THR A 115 -15.63 5.67 13.14
N THR A 116 -16.14 6.71 12.52
CA THR A 116 -16.84 7.85 13.15
C THR A 116 -18.22 8.01 12.53
N ALA A 117 -19.02 8.93 13.02
CA ALA A 117 -20.30 9.30 12.40
C ALA A 117 -20.12 9.86 10.97
N GLU A 118 -18.95 10.45 10.67
CA GLU A 118 -18.66 11.06 9.37
C GLU A 118 -18.12 10.07 8.33
N GLY A 119 -17.59 8.90 8.77
CA GLY A 119 -17.06 7.92 7.85
C GLY A 119 -16.06 6.92 8.46
N VAL A 120 -15.42 6.16 7.57
CA VAL A 120 -14.41 5.19 7.90
C VAL A 120 -13.05 5.68 7.39
N TYR A 121 -12.05 5.64 8.24
CA TYR A 121 -10.69 6.11 7.97
C TYR A 121 -9.70 4.99 8.20
N VAL A 122 -8.74 4.85 7.30
CA VAL A 122 -7.69 3.83 7.40
C VAL A 122 -6.32 4.51 7.28
N GLY A 123 -5.43 4.18 8.19
CA GLY A 123 -4.08 4.74 8.21
C GLY A 123 -3.20 4.08 9.25
N MET A 124 -1.98 4.57 9.35
CA MET A 124 -1.06 4.18 10.42
C MET A 124 -1.36 4.99 11.67
N LYS A 125 -1.58 4.32 12.80
CA LYS A 125 -1.75 4.98 14.09
C LYS A 125 -0.42 5.49 14.59
N VAL A 126 -0.20 6.82 14.50
CA VAL A 126 1.06 7.46 14.90
C VAL A 126 1.03 7.99 16.32
N TYR A 127 -0.16 8.18 16.88
CA TYR A 127 -0.35 8.62 18.25
C TYR A 127 -1.70 8.14 18.79
N SER A 128 -1.75 7.81 20.08
CA SER A 128 -2.99 7.49 20.79
C SER A 128 -2.88 7.90 22.27
N SER A 129 -3.93 8.51 22.80
CA SER A 129 -4.09 8.86 24.22
C SER A 129 -5.54 8.66 24.63
N GLU A 130 -5.87 8.95 25.89
CA GLU A 130 -7.25 8.94 26.37
C GLU A 130 -8.12 10.04 25.70
N ALA A 131 -7.50 11.12 25.23
CA ALA A 131 -8.21 12.24 24.63
C ALA A 131 -8.38 12.11 23.12
N GLN A 132 -7.42 11.50 22.42
CA GLN A 132 -7.37 11.52 20.95
C GLN A 132 -6.55 10.39 20.35
N THR A 133 -6.85 10.07 19.08
CA THR A 133 -6.04 9.21 18.21
C THR A 133 -5.66 9.99 16.94
N ILE A 134 -4.43 9.80 16.44
CA ILE A 134 -3.95 10.41 15.19
C ILE A 134 -3.56 9.28 14.24
N LEU A 135 -4.16 9.32 13.04
CA LEU A 135 -3.78 8.47 11.92
C LEU A 135 -2.98 9.28 10.89
N GLU A 136 -1.91 8.68 10.38
CA GLU A 136 -1.23 9.12 9.16
C GLU A 136 -1.77 8.32 7.98
N THR A 137 -2.25 8.99 6.94
CA THR A 137 -2.85 8.37 5.75
C THR A 137 -1.88 8.38 4.56
N GLY A 138 -2.16 7.57 3.55
CA GLY A 138 -1.33 7.48 2.34
C GLY A 138 -1.20 8.79 1.54
N SER A 139 -2.04 9.79 1.81
CA SER A 139 -1.97 11.12 1.20
C SER A 139 -1.01 12.08 1.92
N ASN A 140 -0.18 11.58 2.84
CA ASN A 140 0.71 12.40 3.67
C ASN A 140 -0.03 13.39 4.58
N GLU A 141 -1.24 13.04 4.93
CA GLU A 141 -2.07 13.80 5.84
C GLU A 141 -2.18 13.08 7.18
N THR A 142 -2.22 13.85 8.25
CA THR A 142 -2.55 13.35 9.56
C THR A 142 -3.98 13.73 9.90
N ILE A 143 -4.77 12.75 10.31
CA ILE A 143 -6.15 12.98 10.75
C ILE A 143 -6.18 12.76 12.25
N ARG A 144 -6.70 13.74 12.96
CA ARG A 144 -6.89 13.71 14.41
C ARG A 144 -8.33 13.40 14.74
N PHE A 145 -8.54 12.39 15.55
CA PHE A 145 -9.86 11.98 16.06
C PHE A 145 -9.90 12.21 17.56
N SER A 146 -10.92 12.89 18.02
CA SER A 146 -11.22 12.94 19.44
C SER A 146 -11.80 11.58 19.88
N ARG A 147 -11.48 11.11 21.07
CA ARG A 147 -11.92 9.77 21.53
C ARG A 147 -13.44 9.61 21.54
N HIS A 148 -14.16 10.66 21.86
CA HIS A 148 -15.63 10.61 21.88
C HIS A 148 -16.26 10.54 20.47
N ASP A 149 -15.52 10.89 19.40
CA ASP A 149 -16.02 10.80 18.02
C ASP A 149 -15.76 9.41 17.41
N ILE A 150 -14.96 8.58 18.09
CA ILE A 150 -14.60 7.24 17.61
C ILE A 150 -15.69 6.24 18.02
N LEU A 151 -16.44 5.77 17.03
CA LEU A 151 -17.44 4.70 17.22
C LEU A 151 -16.80 3.32 17.28
N SER A 152 -15.73 3.11 16.52
CA SER A 152 -14.97 1.85 16.47
C SER A 152 -13.53 2.10 16.07
N GLU A 153 -12.61 1.42 16.73
CA GLU A 153 -11.19 1.37 16.37
C GLU A 153 -10.77 -0.09 16.26
N GLN A 154 -10.23 -0.46 15.11
CA GLN A 154 -9.78 -1.84 14.82
C GLN A 154 -8.41 -1.80 14.14
N THR A 155 -7.55 -2.75 14.50
CA THR A 155 -6.24 -2.95 13.84
C THR A 155 -6.22 -4.37 13.26
N PRO A 156 -6.84 -4.57 12.09
CA PRO A 156 -6.83 -5.86 11.42
C PRO A 156 -5.39 -6.27 11.07
N ASN A 157 -5.15 -7.56 10.93
CA ASN A 157 -3.84 -8.08 10.50
C ASN A 157 -3.66 -7.85 8.99
N ARG A 158 -3.55 -6.58 8.60
CA ARG A 158 -3.46 -6.15 7.19
C ARG A 158 -2.48 -5.02 7.01
N SER A 159 -1.78 -5.09 5.90
CA SER A 159 -0.87 -4.04 5.45
C SER A 159 -1.66 -2.85 4.85
N PRO A 160 -1.21 -1.61 5.07
CA PRO A 160 -1.68 -0.47 4.28
C PRO A 160 -1.22 -0.52 2.82
N MET A 161 -0.22 -1.34 2.50
CA MET A 161 0.24 -1.56 1.13
C MET A 161 -0.81 -2.38 0.36
N PRO A 162 -1.25 -1.92 -0.84
CA PRO A 162 -2.24 -2.65 -1.63
C PRO A 162 -1.69 -4.00 -2.10
N ALA A 163 -2.50 -5.05 -2.01
CA ALA A 163 -2.17 -6.35 -2.57
C ALA A 163 -2.30 -6.34 -4.10
N GLY A 164 -1.49 -7.16 -4.79
CA GLY A 164 -1.52 -7.27 -6.25
C GLY A 164 -0.98 -6.04 -7.00
N LEU A 165 -0.19 -5.21 -6.34
CA LEU A 165 0.25 -3.91 -6.85
C LEU A 165 0.96 -4.00 -8.22
N LEU A 166 1.71 -5.07 -8.46
CA LEU A 166 2.49 -5.25 -9.70
C LEU A 166 1.88 -6.23 -10.71
N LEU A 167 0.65 -6.70 -10.51
CA LEU A 167 0.02 -7.66 -11.43
C LEU A 167 -0.05 -7.14 -12.88
N GLY A 168 -0.27 -5.83 -13.06
CA GLY A 168 -0.32 -5.16 -14.36
C GLY A 168 1.04 -4.79 -14.94
N ALA A 169 2.15 -4.99 -14.21
CA ALA A 169 3.48 -4.60 -14.69
C ALA A 169 3.93 -5.49 -15.86
N SER A 170 4.57 -4.88 -16.85
CA SER A 170 5.25 -5.59 -17.93
C SER A 170 6.55 -6.24 -17.44
N THR A 171 7.10 -7.18 -18.20
CA THR A 171 8.38 -7.82 -17.89
C THR A 171 9.53 -6.80 -17.81
N GLN A 172 9.54 -5.81 -18.70
CA GLN A 172 10.54 -4.74 -18.68
C GLN A 172 10.42 -3.87 -17.43
N GLU A 173 9.20 -3.49 -17.03
CA GLU A 173 8.98 -2.72 -15.81
C GLU A 173 9.39 -3.46 -14.54
N LEU A 174 9.23 -4.77 -14.51
CA LEU A 174 9.71 -5.60 -13.39
C LEU A 174 11.23 -5.62 -13.34
N ALA A 175 11.91 -5.77 -14.50
CA ALA A 175 13.37 -5.71 -14.57
C ALA A 175 13.91 -4.35 -14.13
N ASP A 176 13.33 -3.26 -14.66
CA ASP A 176 13.72 -1.88 -14.33
C ASP A 176 13.50 -1.59 -12.84
N LEU A 177 12.34 -1.95 -12.29
CA LEU A 177 12.04 -1.79 -10.88
C LEU A 177 13.04 -2.55 -9.99
N TYR A 178 13.39 -3.78 -10.34
CA TYR A 178 14.37 -4.55 -9.58
C TYR A 178 15.75 -3.91 -9.63
N ALA A 179 16.17 -3.41 -10.80
CA ALA A 179 17.43 -2.67 -10.93
C ALA A 179 17.47 -1.48 -9.97
N TYR A 180 16.39 -0.69 -9.92
CA TYR A 180 16.28 0.44 -8.98
C TYR A 180 16.29 0.00 -7.52
N LEU A 181 15.55 -1.06 -7.15
CA LEU A 181 15.51 -1.55 -5.76
C LEU A 181 16.86 -2.11 -5.29
N ARG A 182 17.71 -2.56 -6.21
CA ARG A 182 19.10 -2.97 -5.89
C ARG A 182 20.00 -1.80 -5.56
N ASP A 183 19.70 -0.62 -6.11
CA ASP A 183 20.49 0.60 -5.94
C ASP A 183 20.10 1.40 -4.70
N LEU A 184 18.97 1.04 -4.03
CA LEU A 184 18.54 1.61 -2.76
C LEU A 184 19.35 1.04 -1.59
#